data_f6485b93c3103f76cdcb8af59f870b96
#
_entry.id   f6485b93c3103f76cdcb8af59f870b96
#
_cell.length_a   1.000
_cell.length_b   1.000
_cell.length_c   1.000
_cell.angle_alpha   90.00
_cell.angle_beta   90.00
_cell.angle_gamma   90.00
#
_symmetry.space_group_name_H-M   'P 1'
#
loop_
_entity.id
_entity.type
_entity.pdbx_description
1 polymer ?
#
loop_
_entity_poly.entity_id
_entity_poly.type
_entity_poly.pdbx_seq_one_letter_code
_entity_poly.pdbx_strand_id
1 'polypeptide(L)'
;MEIDLGKPVVSAEGERVGTVDSLVIDPETLEIHQIIVRQGLLLTTDRIINRSEIAGVEPDGTVQLRLTVDEVNQMPPFVEQEFEIVRQDQLRYLPEAWVTGSGGAPLFWGTGPGGYDRNAPFFAPAPANPPEVEVESNIREDLVVVHEGTDVVGSDGEKVGVIDQVHYNEDGEVESIIVKAGLVFHHDVRIPAEWIEAVTSDTVELRVTAIEAERQGRIVS
;
A
#
# COMPACT_ATOMS: atom_id res chain seq x y z
N MET A 1 -14.46 -8.16 13.82
CA MET A 1 -14.67 -8.30 12.37
C MET A 1 -13.33 -8.56 11.69
N GLU A 2 -13.34 -9.05 10.47
CA GLU A 2 -12.13 -9.40 9.72
C GLU A 2 -12.27 -8.83 8.32
N ILE A 3 -11.28 -8.08 7.86
CA ILE A 3 -11.22 -7.61 6.47
C ILE A 3 -10.00 -8.23 5.82
N ASP A 4 -10.28 -9.01 4.77
CA ASP A 4 -9.24 -9.56 3.90
C ASP A 4 -8.98 -8.59 2.76
N LEU A 5 -7.72 -8.25 2.55
CA LEU A 5 -7.31 -7.49 1.38
C LEU A 5 -7.52 -8.34 0.10
N GLY A 6 -7.89 -7.69 -0.99
CA GLY A 6 -8.20 -8.37 -2.25
C GLY A 6 -9.60 -9.00 -2.35
N LYS A 7 -10.38 -9.06 -1.25
CA LYS A 7 -11.72 -9.66 -1.24
C LYS A 7 -12.79 -8.77 -1.88
N PRO A 8 -13.88 -9.38 -2.39
CA PRO A 8 -14.95 -8.65 -2.99
C PRO A 8 -15.63 -7.67 -2.04
N VAL A 9 -16.06 -6.54 -2.59
CA VAL A 9 -16.93 -5.56 -1.93
C VAL A 9 -18.25 -5.52 -2.68
N VAL A 10 -19.36 -5.60 -1.95
CA VAL A 10 -20.73 -5.56 -2.51
C VAL A 10 -21.51 -4.39 -1.92
N SER A 11 -22.42 -3.84 -2.71
CA SER A 11 -23.33 -2.78 -2.31
C SER A 11 -24.41 -3.30 -1.37
N ALA A 12 -25.25 -2.41 -0.84
CA ALA A 12 -26.44 -2.75 -0.05
C ALA A 12 -27.43 -3.67 -0.81
N GLU A 13 -27.37 -3.64 -2.15
CA GLU A 13 -28.21 -4.44 -3.03
C GLU A 13 -27.60 -5.79 -3.38
N GLY A 14 -26.38 -6.07 -2.89
CA GLY A 14 -25.62 -7.30 -3.18
C GLY A 14 -24.88 -7.27 -4.52
N GLU A 15 -24.82 -6.13 -5.19
CA GLU A 15 -24.07 -5.99 -6.43
C GLU A 15 -22.58 -5.76 -6.13
N ARG A 16 -21.71 -6.43 -6.87
CA ARG A 16 -20.25 -6.27 -6.74
C ARG A 16 -19.82 -4.88 -7.21
N VAL A 17 -19.19 -4.10 -6.32
CA VAL A 17 -18.69 -2.75 -6.60
C VAL A 17 -17.18 -2.71 -6.74
N GLY A 18 -16.46 -3.74 -6.30
CA GLY A 18 -15.01 -3.80 -6.41
C GLY A 18 -14.37 -4.87 -5.53
N THR A 19 -13.13 -4.61 -5.15
CA THR A 19 -12.35 -5.37 -4.17
C THR A 19 -11.71 -4.43 -3.16
N VAL A 20 -11.47 -4.90 -1.94
CA VAL A 20 -10.69 -4.16 -0.95
C VAL A 20 -9.25 -4.09 -1.45
N ASP A 21 -8.78 -2.89 -1.75
CA ASP A 21 -7.41 -2.66 -2.18
C ASP A 21 -6.50 -2.36 -0.99
N SER A 22 -6.94 -1.46 -0.13
CA SER A 22 -6.12 -0.96 0.97
C SER A 22 -7.00 -0.56 2.15
N LEU A 23 -6.36 -0.46 3.32
CA LEU A 23 -6.95 0.08 4.54
C LEU A 23 -6.29 1.42 4.88
N VAL A 24 -7.07 2.37 5.36
CA VAL A 24 -6.58 3.64 5.89
C VAL A 24 -6.67 3.59 7.41
N ILE A 25 -5.52 3.63 8.06
CA ILE A 25 -5.35 3.37 9.48
C ILE A 25 -4.70 4.59 10.14
N ASP A 26 -5.12 4.90 11.35
CA ASP A 26 -4.38 5.80 12.23
C ASP A 26 -3.16 5.03 12.81
N PRO A 27 -1.92 5.46 12.53
CA PRO A 27 -0.73 4.73 12.97
C PRO A 27 -0.50 4.79 14.49
N GLU A 28 -1.10 5.73 15.21
CA GLU A 28 -0.94 5.86 16.67
C GLU A 28 -1.95 5.00 17.43
N THR A 29 -3.20 4.97 16.96
CA THR A 29 -4.29 4.24 17.63
C THR A 29 -4.56 2.87 17.02
N LEU A 30 -4.05 2.61 15.82
CA LEU A 30 -4.34 1.43 14.99
C LEU A 30 -5.85 1.31 14.67
N GLU A 31 -6.58 2.43 14.61
CA GLU A 31 -7.99 2.44 14.21
C GLU A 31 -8.13 2.50 12.69
N ILE A 32 -8.96 1.65 12.12
CA ILE A 32 -9.33 1.69 10.71
C ILE A 32 -10.38 2.78 10.50
N HIS A 33 -10.03 3.80 9.72
CA HIS A 33 -10.93 4.91 9.39
C HIS A 33 -11.68 4.68 8.08
N GLN A 34 -10.98 4.14 7.07
CA GLN A 34 -11.50 4.01 5.71
C GLN A 34 -10.96 2.73 5.06
N ILE A 35 -11.66 2.29 4.02
CA ILE A 35 -11.15 1.30 3.07
C ILE A 35 -11.05 1.94 1.68
N ILE A 36 -10.08 1.51 0.90
CA ILE A 36 -9.98 1.87 -0.51
C ILE A 36 -10.51 0.70 -1.31
N VAL A 37 -11.50 0.97 -2.14
CA VAL A 37 -12.16 -0.02 -2.98
C VAL A 37 -11.74 0.17 -4.42
N ARG A 38 -11.01 -0.81 -4.96
CA ARG A 38 -10.63 -0.87 -6.38
C ARG A 38 -11.81 -1.34 -7.21
N GLN A 39 -12.29 -0.49 -8.12
CA GLN A 39 -13.51 -0.74 -8.91
C GLN A 39 -13.30 -1.54 -10.20
N GLY A 40 -12.09 -1.95 -10.57
CA GLY A 40 -11.86 -2.79 -11.76
C GLY A 40 -10.51 -2.58 -12.43
N LEU A 41 -10.24 -3.38 -13.49
CA LEU A 41 -8.94 -3.49 -14.15
C LEU A 41 -8.67 -2.42 -15.22
N LEU A 42 -9.68 -1.66 -15.68
CA LEU A 42 -9.55 -0.72 -16.80
C LEU A 42 -10.41 0.51 -16.57
N LEU A 43 -9.77 1.66 -16.34
CA LEU A 43 -10.36 3.01 -16.32
C LEU A 43 -11.38 3.31 -15.22
N THR A 44 -11.39 2.57 -14.15
CA THR A 44 -12.21 2.88 -12.96
C THR A 44 -11.33 3.54 -11.90
N THR A 45 -11.92 4.52 -11.23
CA THR A 45 -11.25 5.26 -10.16
C THR A 45 -11.52 4.57 -8.85
N ASP A 46 -10.48 4.22 -8.10
CA ASP A 46 -10.62 3.66 -6.77
C ASP A 46 -11.35 4.63 -5.85
N ARG A 47 -12.14 4.10 -4.90
CA ARG A 47 -13.01 4.90 -4.06
C ARG A 47 -12.65 4.77 -2.59
N ILE A 48 -12.68 5.90 -1.88
CA ILE A 48 -12.50 5.97 -0.45
C ILE A 48 -13.87 5.78 0.23
N ILE A 49 -13.99 4.70 0.99
CA ILE A 49 -15.22 4.36 1.73
C ILE A 49 -14.93 4.44 3.22
N ASN A 50 -15.72 5.22 3.95
CA ASN A 50 -15.59 5.28 5.40
C ASN A 50 -15.98 3.95 6.06
N ARG A 51 -15.32 3.59 7.15
CA ARG A 51 -15.64 2.37 7.93
C ARG A 51 -17.10 2.32 8.36
N SER A 52 -17.72 3.45 8.69
CA SER A 52 -19.14 3.54 9.06
C SER A 52 -20.10 3.03 7.99
N GLU A 53 -19.68 3.02 6.73
CA GLU A 53 -20.46 2.53 5.60
C GLU A 53 -20.36 1.01 5.41
N ILE A 54 -19.52 0.33 6.18
CA ILE A 54 -19.44 -1.13 6.18
C ILE A 54 -20.61 -1.67 7.01
N ALA A 55 -21.47 -2.47 6.40
CA ALA A 55 -22.58 -3.14 7.08
C ALA A 55 -22.11 -4.38 7.82
N GLY A 56 -21.14 -5.10 7.26
CA GLY A 56 -20.57 -6.32 7.82
C GLY A 56 -19.60 -6.98 6.85
N VAL A 57 -19.03 -8.09 7.30
CA VAL A 57 -18.18 -8.97 6.48
C VAL A 57 -18.77 -10.37 6.53
N GLU A 58 -18.95 -10.98 5.38
CA GLU A 58 -19.47 -12.34 5.25
C GLU A 58 -18.38 -13.38 5.59
N PRO A 59 -18.76 -14.64 5.90
CA PRO A 59 -17.79 -15.68 6.27
C PRO A 59 -16.76 -16.02 5.19
N ASP A 60 -16.99 -15.65 3.93
CA ASP A 60 -16.06 -15.82 2.80
C ASP A 60 -15.12 -14.61 2.62
N GLY A 61 -15.21 -13.62 3.51
CA GLY A 61 -14.43 -12.37 3.47
C GLY A 61 -15.05 -11.27 2.61
N THR A 62 -16.23 -11.49 2.01
CA THR A 62 -16.93 -10.45 1.23
C THR A 62 -17.37 -9.30 2.13
N VAL A 63 -16.95 -8.08 1.83
CA VAL A 63 -17.33 -6.87 2.56
C VAL A 63 -18.65 -6.34 2.01
N GLN A 64 -19.68 -6.25 2.88
CA GLN A 64 -20.97 -5.68 2.53
C GLN A 64 -21.04 -4.21 2.96
N LEU A 65 -21.42 -3.33 2.04
CA LEU A 65 -21.63 -1.91 2.30
C LEU A 65 -23.09 -1.60 2.60
N ARG A 66 -23.32 -0.46 3.27
CA ARG A 66 -24.63 0.17 3.43
C ARG A 66 -25.04 1.01 2.24
N LEU A 67 -24.09 1.29 1.34
CA LEU A 67 -24.22 2.14 0.16
C LEU A 67 -24.74 1.35 -1.04
N THR A 68 -25.56 2.00 -1.84
CA THR A 68 -25.93 1.55 -3.20
C THR A 68 -24.76 1.72 -4.17
N VAL A 69 -24.84 1.10 -5.36
CA VAL A 69 -23.82 1.26 -6.40
C VAL A 69 -23.63 2.72 -6.80
N ASP A 70 -24.75 3.47 -6.93
CA ASP A 70 -24.70 4.88 -7.30
C ASP A 70 -24.02 5.75 -6.23
N GLU A 71 -24.26 5.45 -4.96
CA GLU A 71 -23.62 6.15 -3.83
C GLU A 71 -22.13 5.85 -3.77
N VAL A 72 -21.73 4.58 -3.98
CA VAL A 72 -20.30 4.21 -4.07
C VAL A 72 -19.62 4.98 -5.20
N ASN A 73 -20.25 5.12 -6.36
CA ASN A 73 -19.71 5.88 -7.48
C ASN A 73 -19.56 7.38 -7.20
N GLN A 74 -20.30 7.91 -6.22
CA GLN A 74 -20.22 9.30 -5.79
C GLN A 74 -19.21 9.53 -4.66
N MET A 75 -18.67 8.45 -4.05
CA MET A 75 -17.63 8.57 -3.03
C MET A 75 -16.37 9.25 -3.58
N PRO A 76 -15.59 9.90 -2.72
CA PRO A 76 -14.33 10.52 -3.14
C PRO A 76 -13.42 9.52 -3.86
N PRO A 77 -12.79 9.93 -4.97
CA PRO A 77 -11.78 9.10 -5.62
C PRO A 77 -10.54 9.04 -4.73
N PHE A 78 -9.90 7.88 -4.70
CA PHE A 78 -8.54 7.76 -4.15
C PHE A 78 -7.55 8.23 -5.20
N VAL A 79 -6.66 9.12 -4.81
CA VAL A 79 -5.58 9.64 -5.67
C VAL A 79 -4.28 9.53 -4.89
N GLU A 80 -3.36 8.82 -5.45
CA GLU A 80 -2.00 8.69 -4.95
C GLU A 80 -1.03 9.01 -6.08
N GLN A 81 -0.06 9.88 -5.82
CA GLN A 81 0.93 10.30 -6.78
C GLN A 81 2.33 10.18 -6.18
N GLU A 82 3.17 9.42 -6.84
CA GLU A 82 4.58 9.30 -6.50
C GLU A 82 5.38 10.38 -7.23
N PHE A 83 6.09 11.21 -6.47
CA PHE A 83 7.00 12.22 -7.01
C PHE A 83 8.44 11.82 -6.75
N GLU A 84 9.20 11.62 -7.80
CA GLU A 84 10.63 11.39 -7.71
C GLU A 84 11.35 12.73 -7.47
N ILE A 85 11.85 12.95 -6.24
CA ILE A 85 12.61 14.15 -5.92
C ILE A 85 14.02 14.00 -6.47
N VAL A 86 14.30 14.66 -7.59
CA VAL A 86 15.64 14.74 -8.15
C VAL A 86 16.43 15.86 -7.47
N ARG A 87 17.34 15.49 -6.60
CA ARG A 87 18.22 16.46 -5.92
C ARG A 87 19.17 17.14 -6.90
N GLN A 88 19.54 18.39 -6.60
CA GLN A 88 20.38 19.21 -7.48
C GLN A 88 21.78 18.62 -7.76
N ASP A 89 22.29 17.78 -6.88
CA ASP A 89 23.52 17.02 -7.05
C ASP A 89 23.37 15.84 -8.03
N GLN A 90 22.17 15.28 -8.14
CA GLN A 90 21.83 14.21 -9.09
C GLN A 90 21.66 14.75 -10.51
N LEU A 91 21.30 16.04 -10.69
CA LEU A 91 21.17 16.69 -11.99
C LEU A 91 22.48 16.66 -12.81
N ARG A 92 23.63 16.52 -12.16
CA ARG A 92 24.95 16.42 -12.85
C ARG A 92 25.13 15.14 -13.66
N TYR A 93 24.34 14.11 -13.35
CA TYR A 93 24.41 12.81 -14.02
C TYR A 93 23.33 12.64 -15.09
N LEU A 94 22.41 13.61 -15.20
CA LEU A 94 21.41 13.61 -16.25
C LEU A 94 22.04 14.13 -17.56
N PRO A 95 21.79 13.51 -18.72
CA PRO A 95 22.22 14.04 -20.01
C PRO A 95 21.70 15.47 -20.20
N GLU A 96 22.51 16.36 -20.75
CA GLU A 96 22.16 17.78 -20.97
C GLU A 96 20.78 17.97 -21.67
N ALA A 97 20.41 17.02 -22.52
CA ALA A 97 19.10 16.99 -23.19
C ALA A 97 17.90 16.87 -22.24
N TRP A 98 18.11 16.44 -21.00
CA TRP A 98 17.06 16.31 -19.98
C TRP A 98 16.88 17.61 -19.18
N VAL A 99 17.95 18.41 -19.10
CA VAL A 99 17.98 19.65 -18.31
C VAL A 99 17.50 20.84 -19.14
N THR A 100 17.62 20.81 -20.47
CA THR A 100 17.33 21.95 -21.36
C THR A 100 16.07 21.82 -22.18
N GLY A 101 15.26 20.80 -21.97
CA GLY A 101 13.98 20.61 -22.65
C GLY A 101 13.02 21.75 -22.36
N SER A 102 12.90 22.70 -23.28
CA SER A 102 11.90 23.76 -23.25
C SER A 102 10.51 23.16 -23.41
N GLY A 103 9.84 22.88 -22.28
CA GLY A 103 8.47 22.42 -22.32
C GLY A 103 8.09 21.32 -21.31
N GLY A 104 8.54 21.38 -20.09
CA GLY A 104 7.82 20.90 -18.92
C GLY A 104 7.34 19.43 -18.87
N ALA A 105 7.91 18.52 -19.65
CA ALA A 105 7.64 17.10 -19.50
C ALA A 105 8.95 16.30 -19.65
N PRO A 106 9.27 15.41 -18.71
CA PRO A 106 10.36 14.46 -18.91
C PRO A 106 9.98 13.50 -20.05
N LEU A 107 10.60 13.64 -21.20
CA LEU A 107 10.44 12.70 -22.31
C LEU A 107 11.16 11.40 -22.02
N PHE A 108 10.47 10.49 -21.44
CA PHE A 108 10.90 9.10 -21.24
C PHE A 108 10.81 8.31 -22.53
N TRP A 109 11.39 8.44 -23.54
CA TRP A 109 11.50 7.67 -24.80
C TRP A 109 11.94 8.59 -25.94
N GLY A 110 13.20 8.90 -25.95
CA GLY A 110 13.82 9.52 -27.11
C GLY A 110 14.73 8.52 -27.84
N THR A 111 14.18 7.65 -28.67
CA THR A 111 14.94 7.13 -29.80
C THR A 111 14.97 8.19 -30.88
N GLY A 112 15.72 9.26 -30.64
CA GLY A 112 16.07 10.22 -31.68
C GLY A 112 17.21 9.66 -32.53
N PRO A 113 17.28 9.95 -33.87
CA PRO A 113 18.37 9.56 -34.72
C PRO A 113 19.56 10.54 -34.53
N GLY A 114 20.21 10.45 -33.36
CA GLY A 114 21.40 11.24 -33.03
C GLY A 114 22.44 10.31 -32.40
N GLY A 115 23.47 10.04 -33.17
CA GLY A 115 24.53 9.07 -32.95
C GLY A 115 24.96 8.85 -31.52
N TYR A 116 25.08 7.59 -31.18
CA TYR A 116 25.81 7.11 -30.02
C TYR A 116 27.24 7.64 -30.06
N ASP A 117 27.63 8.49 -29.11
CA ASP A 117 29.02 8.77 -28.85
C ASP A 117 29.66 7.49 -28.30
N ARG A 118 30.45 6.83 -29.17
CA ARG A 118 31.14 5.57 -28.83
C ARG A 118 32.21 5.74 -27.74
N ASN A 119 32.44 6.95 -27.28
CA ASN A 119 33.41 7.29 -26.24
C ASN A 119 32.78 7.71 -24.91
N ALA A 120 31.44 7.74 -24.79
CA ALA A 120 30.85 7.93 -23.51
C ALA A 120 31.10 6.69 -22.64
N PRO A 121 31.61 6.84 -21.41
CA PRO A 121 31.82 5.69 -20.53
C PRO A 121 30.44 5.02 -20.28
N PHE A 122 30.35 3.75 -20.65
CA PHE A 122 29.12 2.94 -20.64
C PHE A 122 28.55 2.67 -19.24
N PHE A 123 29.18 3.22 -18.22
CA PHE A 123 28.77 3.12 -16.83
C PHE A 123 28.87 4.48 -16.15
N ALA A 124 27.81 5.27 -16.22
CA ALA A 124 27.62 6.22 -15.14
C ALA A 124 27.45 5.38 -13.85
N PRO A 125 28.26 5.62 -12.80
CA PRO A 125 28.01 4.96 -11.54
C PRO A 125 26.58 5.30 -11.11
N ALA A 126 25.83 4.29 -10.71
CA ALA A 126 24.51 4.52 -10.12
C ALA A 126 24.65 5.59 -9.01
N PRO A 127 23.73 6.54 -8.91
CA PRO A 127 23.79 7.52 -7.84
C PRO A 127 23.92 6.78 -6.50
N ALA A 128 24.82 7.27 -5.65
CA ALA A 128 25.14 6.63 -4.37
C ALA A 128 23.95 6.54 -3.41
N ASN A 129 22.91 7.32 -3.67
CA ASN A 129 21.62 7.26 -2.98
C ASN A 129 20.51 7.09 -4.01
N PRO A 130 19.54 6.19 -3.77
CA PRO A 130 18.34 6.12 -4.59
C PRO A 130 17.61 7.48 -4.53
N PRO A 131 16.84 7.84 -5.56
CA PRO A 131 15.99 9.02 -5.51
C PRO A 131 15.05 8.90 -4.33
N GLU A 132 14.85 10.02 -3.63
CA GLU A 132 13.86 10.13 -2.59
C GLU A 132 12.50 10.25 -3.28
N VAL A 133 11.60 9.31 -3.01
CA VAL A 133 10.23 9.32 -3.53
C VAL A 133 9.34 9.97 -2.48
N GLU A 134 8.63 11.01 -2.86
CA GLU A 134 7.59 11.61 -2.04
C GLU A 134 6.24 11.14 -2.58
N VAL A 135 5.44 10.53 -1.72
CA VAL A 135 4.10 10.05 -2.05
C VAL A 135 3.10 11.07 -1.51
N GLU A 136 2.35 11.70 -2.41
CA GLU A 136 1.22 12.54 -2.03
C GLU A 136 -0.09 11.79 -2.30
N SER A 137 -0.93 11.69 -1.29
CA SER A 137 -2.28 11.14 -1.42
C SER A 137 -3.33 12.14 -0.91
N ASN A 138 -4.58 11.93 -1.31
CA ASN A 138 -5.70 12.70 -0.79
C ASN A 138 -6.27 12.14 0.54
N ILE A 139 -5.53 11.29 1.19
CA ILE A 139 -5.76 10.85 2.56
C ILE A 139 -5.19 11.91 3.53
N ARG A 140 -5.78 12.03 4.70
CA ARG A 140 -5.27 12.95 5.74
C ARG A 140 -3.84 12.56 6.12
N GLU A 141 -2.99 13.56 6.34
CA GLU A 141 -1.55 13.39 6.64
C GLU A 141 -1.27 12.59 7.93
N ASP A 142 -2.24 12.53 8.86
CA ASP A 142 -2.14 11.76 10.09
C ASP A 142 -2.57 10.30 9.94
N LEU A 143 -2.99 9.88 8.76
CA LEU A 143 -3.41 8.51 8.46
C LEU A 143 -2.45 7.86 7.46
N VAL A 144 -2.38 6.54 7.52
CA VAL A 144 -1.51 5.73 6.67
C VAL A 144 -2.34 4.76 5.82
N VAL A 145 -1.96 4.60 4.56
CA VAL A 145 -2.55 3.63 3.65
C VAL A 145 -1.75 2.34 3.72
N VAL A 146 -2.39 1.25 4.11
CA VAL A 146 -1.79 -0.09 4.19
C VAL A 146 -2.35 -0.96 3.07
N HIS A 147 -1.49 -1.44 2.19
CA HIS A 147 -1.85 -2.24 1.01
C HIS A 147 -1.74 -3.74 1.27
N GLU A 148 -2.39 -4.53 0.40
CA GLU A 148 -2.07 -5.96 0.31
C GLU A 148 -0.59 -6.12 -0.05
N GLY A 149 0.12 -6.92 0.73
CA GLY A 149 1.55 -7.13 0.50
C GLY A 149 2.47 -6.13 1.19
N THR A 150 1.94 -5.19 2.00
CA THR A 150 2.78 -4.35 2.88
C THR A 150 3.68 -5.24 3.73
N ASP A 151 4.97 -4.92 3.78
CA ASP A 151 5.98 -5.70 4.48
C ASP A 151 5.80 -5.63 5.99
N VAL A 152 5.96 -6.76 6.66
CA VAL A 152 6.02 -6.84 8.12
C VAL A 152 7.44 -7.20 8.52
N VAL A 153 8.07 -6.34 9.32
CA VAL A 153 9.47 -6.50 9.75
C VAL A 153 9.56 -6.59 11.28
N GLY A 154 10.46 -7.42 11.75
CA GLY A 154 10.76 -7.53 13.18
C GLY A 154 11.61 -6.36 13.68
N SER A 155 11.74 -6.23 15.01
CA SER A 155 12.62 -5.24 15.66
C SER A 155 14.10 -5.39 15.29
N ASP A 156 14.48 -6.51 14.70
CA ASP A 156 15.80 -6.79 14.16
C ASP A 156 15.97 -6.35 12.69
N GLY A 157 14.91 -5.77 12.07
CA GLY A 157 14.86 -5.36 10.67
C GLY A 157 14.71 -6.52 9.69
N GLU A 158 14.56 -7.75 10.17
CA GLU A 158 14.32 -8.91 9.31
C GLU A 158 12.85 -9.03 8.95
N LYS A 159 12.59 -9.42 7.70
CA LYS A 159 11.24 -9.56 7.18
C LYS A 159 10.57 -10.82 7.75
N VAL A 160 9.39 -10.63 8.36
CA VAL A 160 8.49 -11.71 8.80
C VAL A 160 7.67 -12.23 7.61
N GLY A 161 7.09 -11.32 6.85
CA GLY A 161 6.22 -11.65 5.73
C GLY A 161 5.51 -10.41 5.19
N VAL A 162 4.30 -10.63 4.64
CA VAL A 162 3.44 -9.57 4.12
C VAL A 162 2.05 -9.66 4.72
N ILE A 163 1.37 -8.53 4.86
CA ILE A 163 -0.01 -8.47 5.36
C ILE A 163 -0.96 -9.13 4.34
N ASP A 164 -1.86 -9.95 4.86
CA ASP A 164 -2.94 -10.60 4.13
C ASP A 164 -4.32 -10.18 4.66
N GLN A 165 -4.49 -10.17 6.00
CA GLN A 165 -5.78 -9.88 6.64
C GLN A 165 -5.57 -9.01 7.87
N VAL A 166 -6.62 -8.23 8.21
CA VAL A 166 -6.66 -7.40 9.41
C VAL A 166 -7.93 -7.72 10.21
N HIS A 167 -7.74 -8.15 11.45
CA HIS A 167 -8.83 -8.35 12.41
C HIS A 167 -8.98 -7.12 13.28
N TYR A 168 -10.21 -6.64 13.43
CA TYR A 168 -10.53 -5.44 14.22
C TYR A 168 -11.83 -5.64 15.02
N ASN A 169 -11.96 -4.87 16.10
CA ASN A 169 -13.14 -4.88 16.96
C ASN A 169 -14.28 -4.00 16.39
N GLU A 170 -15.40 -3.92 17.11
CA GLU A 170 -16.56 -3.11 16.69
C GLU A 170 -16.24 -1.61 16.62
N ASP A 171 -15.31 -1.14 17.43
CA ASP A 171 -14.86 0.27 17.45
C ASP A 171 -13.91 0.59 16.28
N GLY A 172 -13.41 -0.42 15.56
CA GLY A 172 -12.49 -0.30 14.42
C GLY A 172 -11.02 -0.41 14.80
N GLU A 173 -10.70 -0.68 16.05
CA GLU A 173 -9.33 -0.87 16.49
C GLU A 173 -8.82 -2.23 16.04
N VAL A 174 -7.63 -2.26 15.47
CA VAL A 174 -6.96 -3.50 15.04
C VAL A 174 -6.64 -4.34 16.27
N GLU A 175 -7.08 -5.59 16.28
CA GLU A 175 -6.76 -6.57 17.32
C GLU A 175 -5.56 -7.45 16.93
N SER A 176 -5.47 -7.78 15.65
CA SER A 176 -4.37 -8.58 15.10
C SER A 176 -4.31 -8.46 13.58
N ILE A 177 -3.16 -8.78 13.04
CA ILE A 177 -2.95 -8.95 11.59
C ILE A 177 -2.60 -10.40 11.29
N ILE A 178 -3.00 -10.88 10.12
CA ILE A 178 -2.52 -12.14 9.56
C ILE A 178 -1.44 -11.81 8.54
N VAL A 179 -0.30 -12.45 8.71
CA VAL A 179 0.90 -12.26 7.89
C VAL A 179 1.19 -13.56 7.16
N LYS A 180 1.31 -13.51 5.86
CA LYS A 180 1.87 -14.59 5.05
C LYS A 180 3.37 -14.61 5.23
N ALA A 181 3.85 -15.51 6.11
CA ALA A 181 5.25 -15.68 6.45
C ALA A 181 5.90 -16.75 5.57
N GLY A 182 7.24 -16.63 5.41
CA GLY A 182 8.09 -17.63 4.76
C GLY A 182 8.32 -17.44 3.27
N LEU A 183 9.57 -17.70 2.84
CA LEU A 183 10.01 -17.55 1.43
C LEU A 183 9.66 -18.77 0.55
N VAL A 184 9.50 -19.96 1.13
CA VAL A 184 9.33 -21.23 0.39
C VAL A 184 8.05 -21.96 0.79
N PHE A 185 7.73 -21.95 2.07
CA PHE A 185 6.50 -22.54 2.61
C PHE A 185 5.73 -21.43 3.30
N HIS A 186 4.72 -20.90 2.61
CA HIS A 186 3.84 -19.89 3.17
C HIS A 186 2.99 -20.52 4.27
N HIS A 187 3.04 -19.93 5.44
CA HIS A 187 2.14 -20.23 6.55
C HIS A 187 1.63 -18.90 7.11
N ASP A 188 0.39 -18.90 7.52
CA ASP A 188 -0.25 -17.70 8.03
C ASP A 188 0.06 -17.57 9.52
N VAL A 189 0.63 -16.45 9.91
CA VAL A 189 0.97 -16.13 11.29
C VAL A 189 0.09 -15.00 11.78
N ARG A 190 -0.64 -15.24 12.86
CA ARG A 190 -1.43 -14.22 13.53
C ARG A 190 -0.56 -13.42 14.49
N ILE A 191 -0.45 -12.12 14.23
CA ILE A 191 0.33 -11.19 15.04
C ILE A 191 -0.64 -10.26 15.78
N PRO A 192 -0.63 -10.24 17.13
CA PRO A 192 -1.48 -9.34 17.89
C PRO A 192 -1.04 -7.88 17.72
N ALA A 193 -2.01 -6.96 17.76
CA ALA A 193 -1.76 -5.52 17.59
C ALA A 193 -0.78 -4.96 18.62
N GLU A 194 -0.74 -5.51 19.82
CA GLU A 194 0.20 -5.11 20.89
C GLU A 194 1.67 -5.29 20.51
N TRP A 195 1.96 -6.12 19.50
CA TRP A 195 3.32 -6.30 18.99
C TRP A 195 3.69 -5.31 17.88
N ILE A 196 2.74 -4.53 17.39
CA ILE A 196 2.99 -3.48 16.40
C ILE A 196 3.64 -2.29 17.13
N GLU A 197 4.76 -1.83 16.61
CA GLU A 197 5.47 -0.63 17.10
C GLU A 197 5.16 0.59 16.26
N ALA A 198 5.21 0.44 14.94
CA ALA A 198 4.94 1.52 13.99
C ALA A 198 4.29 0.96 12.71
N VAL A 199 3.48 1.81 12.08
CA VAL A 199 2.87 1.53 10.78
C VAL A 199 3.20 2.68 9.84
N THR A 200 3.69 2.33 8.66
CA THR A 200 3.92 3.25 7.54
C THR A 200 3.22 2.72 6.30
N SER A 201 3.23 3.46 5.19
CA SER A 201 2.69 2.97 3.90
C SER A 201 3.41 1.72 3.39
N ASP A 202 4.70 1.59 3.68
CA ASP A 202 5.55 0.55 3.11
C ASP A 202 5.76 -0.63 4.05
N THR A 203 5.73 -0.39 5.37
CA THR A 203 6.09 -1.39 6.38
C THR A 203 5.27 -1.29 7.66
N VAL A 204 5.06 -2.44 8.28
CA VAL A 204 4.62 -2.59 9.67
C VAL A 204 5.80 -3.12 10.49
N GLU A 205 6.26 -2.32 11.45
CA GLU A 205 7.37 -2.68 12.34
C GLU A 205 6.84 -3.30 13.63
N LEU A 206 7.48 -4.42 14.05
CA LEU A 206 7.12 -5.12 15.26
C LEU A 206 8.11 -4.84 16.40
N ARG A 207 7.63 -4.89 17.64
CA ARG A 207 8.44 -4.81 18.87
C ARG A 207 9.25 -6.07 19.15
N VAL A 208 8.87 -7.18 18.50
CA VAL A 208 9.52 -8.50 18.63
C VAL A 208 10.35 -8.77 17.39
N THR A 209 11.35 -9.65 17.50
CA THR A 209 12.15 -10.08 16.35
C THR A 209 11.34 -10.94 15.39
N ALA A 210 11.78 -11.03 14.12
CA ALA A 210 11.11 -11.86 13.13
C ALA A 210 10.98 -13.31 13.58
N ILE A 211 12.03 -13.88 14.17
CA ILE A 211 12.02 -15.25 14.68
C ILE A 211 11.03 -15.43 15.84
N GLU A 212 10.89 -14.44 16.70
CA GLU A 212 9.93 -14.47 17.80
C GLU A 212 8.50 -14.37 17.28
N ALA A 213 8.25 -13.48 16.30
CA ALA A 213 6.97 -13.33 15.63
C ALA A 213 6.50 -14.64 14.99
N GLU A 214 7.37 -15.33 14.26
CA GLU A 214 7.07 -16.63 13.65
C GLU A 214 6.84 -17.75 14.68
N ARG A 215 7.59 -17.75 15.80
CA ARG A 215 7.49 -18.80 16.81
C ARG A 215 6.31 -18.64 17.76
N GLN A 216 6.01 -17.41 18.14
CA GLN A 216 4.98 -17.09 19.14
C GLN A 216 3.67 -16.67 18.50
N GLY A 217 3.71 -16.22 17.24
CA GLY A 217 2.52 -15.99 16.46
C GLY A 217 1.72 -17.29 16.33
N ARG A 218 0.39 -17.18 16.45
CA ARG A 218 -0.49 -18.36 16.29
C ARG A 218 -0.55 -18.70 14.81
N ILE A 219 -0.08 -19.90 14.44
CA ILE A 219 -0.28 -20.42 13.08
C ILE A 219 -1.76 -20.61 12.86
N VAL A 220 -2.31 -19.99 11.81
CA VAL A 220 -3.69 -20.11 11.38
C VAL A 220 -3.71 -21.11 10.22
N SER A 221 -4.50 -22.17 10.36
CA SER A 221 -4.64 -23.26 9.35
C SER A 221 -5.90 -23.02 8.53
#